data_151337030c686a78c1178a6769256efa
#
_entry.id   151337030c686a78c1178a6769256efa
#
_cell.length_a   1.000
_cell.length_b   1.000
_cell.length_c   1.000
_cell.angle_alpha   90.00
_cell.angle_beta   90.00
_cell.angle_gamma   90.00
#
_symmetry.space_group_name_H-M   'P 1'
#
loop_
_entity.id
_entity.type
_entity.pdbx_description
1 polymer ?
#
loop_
_entity_poly.entity_id
_entity_poly.type
_entity_poly.pdbx_seq_one_letter_code
_entity_poly.pdbx_strand_id
1 'polypeptide(L)'
;EICACLVGSEMCIRDRFDNDRLQIIGNVEYTYIEKMSDSEKKERYSRFMEFDIPCIIFCRDLQPDEIFMEEAREHSIPVLSTGRSTSSFMAELIYCLGEQLAPCITVHGVLVDVYGEGVMITGESGIGKSEAALELIRRGHRLVTDDVVEIRKINEHTLMGTSPEITRHFIELRGIGIIDVKTLYGVECVKEKQQIDLVIKLEDWKKEADYDRLGLEEEYAEYLGNKVVCHSLPIRPGRNLAVIVELSLIHISEPTRHAQIS
;
A
#
# COMPACT_ATOMS: atom_id res chain seq x y z
N GLU A 1 2.47 -17.85 -12.14
CA GLU A 1 2.13 -19.05 -12.95
C GLU A 1 3.29 -20.02 -12.91
N ILE A 2 2.96 -21.30 -12.68
CA ILE A 2 3.91 -22.39 -12.55
C ILE A 2 4.56 -22.61 -13.92
N CYS A 3 5.87 -22.84 -13.93
CA CYS A 3 6.68 -23.00 -15.12
C CYS A 3 6.18 -24.16 -16.04
N ALA A 4 5.18 -23.88 -16.84
CA ALA A 4 4.60 -24.87 -17.77
C ALA A 4 5.56 -25.25 -18.92
N CYS A 5 6.59 -24.44 -19.20
CA CYS A 5 7.58 -24.71 -20.23
C CYS A 5 8.48 -25.92 -19.94
N LEU A 6 8.75 -26.22 -18.68
CA LEU A 6 9.58 -27.39 -18.30
C LEU A 6 8.79 -28.72 -18.31
N VAL A 7 7.45 -28.66 -18.19
CA VAL A 7 6.60 -29.82 -17.93
C VAL A 7 5.64 -30.17 -19.09
N GLY A 8 5.41 -29.28 -20.05
CA GLY A 8 4.36 -29.44 -21.06
C GLY A 8 4.82 -29.87 -22.46
N SER A 9 3.88 -30.38 -23.26
CA SER A 9 4.10 -30.74 -24.66
C SER A 9 4.34 -29.50 -25.55
N GLU A 10 5.26 -29.63 -26.45
CA GLU A 10 5.97 -28.56 -27.18
C GLU A 10 5.13 -27.49 -27.90
N MET A 11 3.86 -27.69 -28.18
CA MET A 11 3.12 -26.87 -29.12
C MET A 11 2.17 -25.83 -28.50
N CYS A 12 1.74 -25.99 -27.25
CA CYS A 12 0.75 -25.09 -26.61
C CYS A 12 1.36 -23.99 -25.70
N ILE A 13 2.65 -24.04 -25.42
CA ILE A 13 3.26 -23.27 -24.31
C ILE A 13 4.05 -22.07 -24.84
N ARG A 14 4.64 -22.18 -26.03
CA ARG A 14 5.50 -21.13 -26.60
C ARG A 14 4.76 -19.81 -26.83
N ASP A 15 3.49 -19.88 -27.22
CA ASP A 15 2.67 -18.70 -27.53
C ASP A 15 2.01 -18.05 -26.29
N ARG A 16 2.16 -18.64 -25.08
CA ARG A 16 1.51 -18.19 -23.84
C ARG A 16 2.46 -18.15 -22.63
N PHE A 17 3.75 -18.27 -22.86
CA PHE A 17 4.73 -18.15 -21.79
C PHE A 17 4.98 -16.68 -21.46
N ASP A 18 4.54 -16.26 -20.26
CA ASP A 18 4.78 -14.93 -19.73
C ASP A 18 6.22 -14.86 -19.19
N ASN A 19 7.16 -14.55 -20.07
CA ASN A 19 8.60 -14.51 -19.76
C ASN A 19 8.99 -13.35 -18.84
N ASP A 20 8.21 -12.29 -18.79
CA ASP A 20 8.40 -11.12 -17.93
C ASP A 20 7.96 -11.35 -16.48
N ARG A 21 7.52 -12.55 -16.13
CA ARG A 21 7.15 -12.95 -14.78
C ARG A 21 8.22 -13.76 -14.07
N LEU A 22 8.26 -13.67 -12.74
CA LEU A 22 9.07 -14.53 -11.89
C LEU A 22 8.68 -16.00 -12.09
N GLN A 23 9.67 -16.88 -12.28
CA GLN A 23 9.45 -18.30 -12.43
C GLN A 23 9.67 -19.03 -11.10
N ILE A 24 8.70 -19.84 -10.69
CA ILE A 24 8.76 -20.54 -9.40
C ILE A 24 8.77 -22.04 -9.67
N ILE A 25 9.80 -22.74 -9.15
CA ILE A 25 9.98 -24.19 -9.26
C ILE A 25 9.63 -24.82 -7.93
N GLY A 26 8.62 -25.69 -7.94
CA GLY A 26 8.19 -26.50 -6.80
C GLY A 26 8.51 -27.98 -7.00
N ASN A 27 7.95 -28.83 -6.10
CA ASN A 27 8.20 -30.26 -6.12
C ASN A 27 7.78 -30.96 -7.43
N VAL A 28 6.71 -30.49 -8.05
CA VAL A 28 6.16 -31.14 -9.25
C VAL A 28 7.12 -30.96 -10.42
N GLU A 29 7.53 -29.73 -10.67
CA GLU A 29 8.48 -29.36 -11.72
C GLU A 29 9.83 -30.01 -11.45
N TYR A 30 10.31 -29.95 -10.23
CA TYR A 30 11.59 -30.52 -9.81
C TYR A 30 11.63 -32.04 -10.00
N THR A 31 10.60 -32.77 -9.56
CA THR A 31 10.52 -34.25 -9.76
C THR A 31 10.44 -34.64 -11.24
N TYR A 32 9.83 -33.78 -12.06
CA TYR A 32 9.81 -34.00 -13.50
C TYR A 32 11.20 -33.80 -14.12
N ILE A 33 11.92 -32.78 -13.73
CA ILE A 33 13.29 -32.48 -14.15
C ILE A 33 14.26 -33.62 -13.76
N GLU A 34 14.13 -34.14 -12.53
CA GLU A 34 15.00 -35.23 -12.05
C GLU A 34 14.92 -36.51 -12.91
N LYS A 35 13.80 -36.73 -13.60
CA LYS A 35 13.60 -37.92 -14.45
C LYS A 35 14.21 -37.77 -15.85
N MET A 36 14.69 -36.61 -16.21
CA MET A 36 15.30 -36.36 -17.52
C MET A 36 16.77 -36.79 -17.56
N SER A 37 17.23 -37.21 -18.71
CA SER A 37 18.66 -37.39 -18.96
C SER A 37 19.38 -36.02 -19.03
N ASP A 38 20.68 -36.00 -18.78
CA ASP A 38 21.49 -34.78 -18.81
C ASP A 38 21.44 -34.07 -20.16
N SER A 39 21.33 -34.80 -21.25
CA SER A 39 21.18 -34.23 -22.60
C SER A 39 19.84 -33.54 -22.80
N GLU A 40 18.75 -34.15 -22.29
CA GLU A 40 17.42 -33.55 -22.32
C GLU A 40 17.32 -32.34 -21.40
N LYS A 41 17.95 -32.39 -20.22
CA LYS A 41 18.04 -31.24 -19.31
C LYS A 41 18.71 -30.05 -19.98
N LYS A 42 19.88 -30.27 -20.55
CA LYS A 42 20.63 -29.19 -21.20
C LYS A 42 19.84 -28.54 -22.32
N GLU A 43 19.22 -29.32 -23.21
CA GLU A 43 18.42 -28.79 -24.31
C GLU A 43 17.21 -28.00 -23.79
N ARG A 44 16.51 -28.47 -22.76
CA ARG A 44 15.32 -27.80 -22.21
C ARG A 44 15.68 -26.55 -21.42
N TYR A 45 16.75 -26.58 -20.64
CA TYR A 45 17.20 -25.42 -19.88
C TYR A 45 17.67 -24.31 -20.83
N SER A 46 18.46 -24.63 -21.85
CA SER A 46 18.88 -23.65 -22.83
C SER A 46 17.68 -22.97 -23.49
N ARG A 47 16.71 -23.76 -23.99
CA ARG A 47 15.47 -23.21 -24.56
C ARG A 47 14.64 -22.37 -23.59
N PHE A 48 14.58 -22.78 -22.32
CA PHE A 48 13.84 -22.05 -21.29
C PHE A 48 14.51 -20.72 -20.97
N MET A 49 15.83 -20.69 -20.91
CA MET A 49 16.62 -19.52 -20.58
C MET A 49 16.93 -18.59 -21.77
N GLU A 50 16.51 -18.95 -22.98
CA GLU A 50 16.48 -18.03 -24.13
C GLU A 50 15.49 -16.86 -23.93
N PHE A 51 14.52 -17.04 -23.00
CA PHE A 51 13.57 -15.97 -22.65
C PHE A 51 14.20 -15.01 -21.64
N ASP A 52 13.80 -13.75 -21.71
CA ASP A 52 14.22 -12.71 -20.75
C ASP A 52 13.48 -12.87 -19.41
N ILE A 53 13.92 -13.86 -18.61
CA ILE A 53 13.31 -14.21 -17.33
C ILE A 53 13.91 -13.34 -16.23
N PRO A 54 13.10 -12.56 -15.47
CA PRO A 54 13.62 -11.70 -14.40
C PRO A 54 14.33 -12.43 -13.27
N CYS A 55 13.83 -13.61 -12.89
CA CYS A 55 14.38 -14.42 -11.80
C CYS A 55 13.73 -15.80 -11.76
N ILE A 56 14.48 -16.80 -11.33
CA ILE A 56 13.97 -18.18 -11.06
C ILE A 56 14.14 -18.48 -9.58
N ILE A 57 13.08 -19.05 -8.95
CA ILE A 57 13.05 -19.28 -7.51
C ILE A 57 12.70 -20.76 -7.24
N PHE A 58 13.60 -21.46 -6.56
CA PHE A 58 13.39 -22.81 -6.08
C PHE A 58 12.79 -22.79 -4.68
N CYS A 59 11.63 -23.44 -4.50
CA CYS A 59 10.95 -23.55 -3.21
C CYS A 59 11.34 -24.84 -2.49
N ARG A 60 11.07 -24.91 -1.15
CA ARG A 60 11.28 -26.10 -0.30
C ARG A 60 12.73 -26.56 -0.20
N ASP A 61 13.68 -25.62 -0.22
CA ASP A 61 15.12 -25.88 -0.21
C ASP A 61 15.60 -26.80 -1.35
N LEU A 62 14.81 -26.91 -2.42
CA LEU A 62 15.23 -27.61 -3.63
C LEU A 62 16.46 -26.91 -4.22
N GLN A 63 17.45 -27.72 -4.63
CA GLN A 63 18.69 -27.20 -5.19
C GLN A 63 18.72 -27.45 -6.69
N PRO A 64 18.97 -26.42 -7.50
CA PRO A 64 19.21 -26.62 -8.94
C PRO A 64 20.45 -27.47 -9.17
N ASP A 65 20.43 -28.28 -10.22
CA ASP A 65 21.61 -29.07 -10.63
C ASP A 65 22.67 -28.15 -11.30
N GLU A 66 23.89 -28.69 -11.50
CA GLU A 66 25.00 -27.93 -12.08
C GLU A 66 24.69 -27.44 -13.49
N ILE A 67 24.02 -28.28 -14.32
CA ILE A 67 23.66 -27.95 -15.70
C ILE A 67 22.71 -26.72 -15.70
N PHE A 68 21.73 -26.70 -14.79
CA PHE A 68 20.82 -25.56 -14.63
C PHE A 68 21.55 -24.29 -14.24
N MET A 69 22.49 -24.39 -13.30
CA MET A 69 23.27 -23.25 -12.83
C MET A 69 24.25 -22.71 -13.87
N GLU A 70 24.80 -23.58 -14.72
CA GLU A 70 25.64 -23.17 -15.84
C GLU A 70 24.84 -22.38 -16.88
N GLU A 71 23.71 -22.90 -17.34
CA GLU A 71 22.82 -22.24 -18.28
C GLU A 71 22.30 -20.89 -17.73
N ALA A 72 21.90 -20.85 -16.44
CA ALA A 72 21.44 -19.62 -15.80
C ALA A 72 22.53 -18.53 -15.77
N ARG A 73 23.79 -18.91 -15.55
CA ARG A 73 24.93 -17.98 -15.59
C ARG A 73 25.20 -17.45 -17.01
N GLU A 74 25.14 -18.34 -18.02
CA GLU A 74 25.34 -17.95 -19.42
C GLU A 74 24.30 -16.88 -19.86
N HIS A 75 23.05 -17.01 -19.38
CA HIS A 75 21.97 -16.07 -19.69
C HIS A 75 21.80 -14.95 -18.66
N SER A 76 22.68 -14.88 -17.64
CA SER A 76 22.63 -13.87 -16.56
C SER A 76 21.30 -13.83 -15.79
N ILE A 77 20.62 -14.97 -15.64
CA ILE A 77 19.34 -15.08 -14.93
C ILE A 77 19.62 -15.34 -13.45
N PRO A 78 19.10 -14.50 -12.53
CA PRO A 78 19.21 -14.74 -11.09
C PRO A 78 18.46 -15.99 -10.65
N VAL A 79 19.12 -16.86 -9.87
CA VAL A 79 18.51 -18.05 -9.28
C VAL A 79 18.53 -17.91 -7.75
N LEU A 80 17.36 -18.01 -7.14
CA LEU A 80 17.16 -17.92 -5.69
C LEU A 80 16.58 -19.21 -5.13
N SER A 81 16.73 -19.45 -3.84
CA SER A 81 16.16 -20.58 -3.13
C SER A 81 15.46 -20.13 -1.85
N THR A 82 14.37 -20.82 -1.48
CA THR A 82 13.64 -20.61 -0.23
C THR A 82 13.15 -21.94 0.37
N GLY A 83 13.22 -22.07 1.70
CA GLY A 83 12.68 -23.21 2.43
C GLY A 83 11.15 -23.27 2.47
N ARG A 84 10.45 -22.20 2.04
CA ARG A 84 9.00 -22.16 2.09
C ARG A 84 8.33 -23.03 1.04
N SER A 85 7.09 -23.46 1.31
CA SER A 85 6.27 -24.12 0.29
C SER A 85 5.93 -23.15 -0.84
N THR A 86 5.75 -23.66 -2.05
CA THR A 86 5.40 -22.85 -3.24
C THR A 86 4.18 -21.95 -2.99
N SER A 87 3.11 -22.50 -2.40
CA SER A 87 1.89 -21.74 -2.11
C SER A 87 2.09 -20.64 -1.07
N SER A 88 2.83 -20.92 0.01
CA SER A 88 3.13 -19.93 1.05
C SER A 88 4.02 -18.82 0.53
N PHE A 89 5.04 -19.18 -0.26
CA PHE A 89 5.94 -18.20 -0.88
C PHE A 89 5.21 -17.32 -1.90
N MET A 90 4.36 -17.91 -2.75
CA MET A 90 3.55 -17.14 -3.73
C MET A 90 2.62 -16.14 -3.05
N ALA A 91 1.93 -16.56 -1.99
CA ALA A 91 1.03 -15.67 -1.27
C ALA A 91 1.78 -14.43 -0.69
N GLU A 92 2.95 -14.65 -0.10
CA GLU A 92 3.79 -13.58 0.44
C GLU A 92 4.39 -12.71 -0.66
N LEU A 93 4.85 -13.32 -1.75
CA LEU A 93 5.41 -12.60 -2.88
C LEU A 93 4.36 -11.70 -3.55
N ILE A 94 3.14 -12.22 -3.77
CA ILE A 94 2.03 -11.45 -4.32
C ILE A 94 1.69 -10.25 -3.41
N TYR A 95 1.66 -10.48 -2.10
CA TYR A 95 1.42 -9.41 -1.14
C TYR A 95 2.52 -8.34 -1.19
N CYS A 96 3.78 -8.76 -1.13
CA CYS A 96 4.94 -7.86 -1.15
C CYS A 96 5.04 -7.06 -2.46
N LEU A 97 4.94 -7.73 -3.61
CA LEU A 97 4.97 -7.06 -4.91
C LEU A 97 3.74 -6.17 -5.13
N GLY A 98 2.57 -6.62 -4.66
CA GLY A 98 1.35 -5.82 -4.70
C GLY A 98 1.50 -4.50 -3.95
N GLU A 99 2.15 -4.50 -2.79
CA GLU A 99 2.44 -3.29 -2.02
C GLU A 99 3.50 -2.41 -2.69
N GLN A 100 4.58 -3.01 -3.21
CA GLN A 100 5.71 -2.27 -3.81
C GLN A 100 5.38 -1.69 -5.19
N LEU A 101 4.64 -2.42 -5.99
CA LEU A 101 4.28 -2.03 -7.36
C LEU A 101 2.93 -1.32 -7.44
N ALA A 102 2.26 -1.12 -6.31
CA ALA A 102 0.97 -0.44 -6.25
C ALA A 102 1.07 0.97 -6.88
N PRO A 103 0.10 1.38 -7.71
CA PRO A 103 0.00 2.75 -8.16
C PRO A 103 0.08 3.71 -6.98
N CYS A 104 0.92 4.73 -7.09
CA CYS A 104 1.18 5.68 -6.03
C CYS A 104 1.00 7.10 -6.55
N ILE A 105 0.33 7.94 -5.75
CA ILE A 105 0.23 9.39 -5.95
C ILE A 105 0.66 10.12 -4.69
N THR A 106 1.06 11.36 -4.87
CA THR A 106 1.41 12.25 -3.77
C THR A 106 0.35 13.34 -3.65
N VAL A 107 -0.19 13.54 -2.45
CA VAL A 107 -1.24 14.51 -2.18
C VAL A 107 -0.84 15.39 -1.00
N HIS A 108 -1.10 16.70 -1.11
CA HIS A 108 -0.93 17.61 0.01
C HIS A 108 -2.01 17.41 1.06
N GLY A 109 -1.59 17.12 2.28
CA GLY A 109 -2.49 16.88 3.39
C GLY A 109 -1.75 16.32 4.60
N VAL A 110 -2.50 16.04 5.64
CA VAL A 110 -2.05 15.43 6.88
C VAL A 110 -2.78 14.12 7.06
N LEU A 111 -2.09 13.05 7.41
CA LEU A 111 -2.70 11.77 7.74
C LEU A 111 -2.45 11.43 9.20
N VAL A 112 -3.54 11.18 9.93
CA VAL A 112 -3.54 10.82 11.36
C VAL A 112 -4.35 9.55 11.56
N ASP A 113 -3.86 8.66 12.39
CA ASP A 113 -4.61 7.51 12.90
C ASP A 113 -5.42 7.97 14.12
N VAL A 114 -6.73 8.00 13.99
CA VAL A 114 -7.68 8.42 15.03
C VAL A 114 -8.55 7.22 15.41
N TYR A 115 -8.34 6.68 16.61
CA TYR A 115 -9.01 5.47 17.12
C TYR A 115 -8.83 4.20 16.25
N GLY A 116 -7.75 4.14 15.45
CA GLY A 116 -7.49 3.04 14.55
C GLY A 116 -7.89 3.29 13.09
N GLU A 117 -8.70 4.32 12.83
CA GLU A 117 -9.14 4.74 11.51
C GLU A 117 -8.23 5.84 10.95
N GLY A 118 -7.92 5.79 9.67
CA GLY A 118 -7.07 6.78 9.00
C GLY A 118 -7.86 7.99 8.52
N VAL A 119 -7.59 9.14 9.12
CA VAL A 119 -8.18 10.41 8.72
C VAL A 119 -7.19 11.24 7.95
N MET A 120 -7.52 11.51 6.69
CA MET A 120 -6.75 12.42 5.85
C MET A 120 -7.36 13.82 5.90
N ILE A 121 -6.58 14.78 6.40
CA ILE A 121 -6.99 16.18 6.50
C ILE A 121 -6.40 16.93 5.32
N THR A 122 -7.26 17.52 4.48
CA THR A 122 -6.91 18.30 3.29
C THR A 122 -7.42 19.74 3.41
N GLY A 123 -6.99 20.62 2.52
CA GLY A 123 -7.40 22.03 2.50
C GLY A 123 -6.24 22.94 2.11
N GLU A 124 -6.53 24.24 1.98
CA GLU A 124 -5.54 25.23 1.56
C GLU A 124 -4.35 25.33 2.54
N SER A 125 -3.22 25.80 2.01
CA SER A 125 -2.03 26.01 2.84
C SER A 125 -2.29 27.08 3.90
N GLY A 126 -1.98 26.77 5.17
CA GLY A 126 -2.18 27.68 6.30
C GLY A 126 -3.57 27.66 6.92
N ILE A 127 -4.44 26.75 6.50
CA ILE A 127 -5.80 26.62 7.04
C ILE A 127 -5.84 25.95 8.45
N GLY A 128 -4.72 25.42 8.93
CA GLY A 128 -4.65 24.82 10.28
C GLY A 128 -4.58 23.28 10.28
N LYS A 129 -4.16 22.63 9.18
CA LYS A 129 -4.05 21.17 9.09
C LYS A 129 -3.05 20.59 10.13
N SER A 130 -1.83 21.13 10.13
CA SER A 130 -0.75 20.67 11.03
C SER A 130 -1.08 20.98 12.50
N GLU A 131 -1.72 22.11 12.79
CA GLU A 131 -2.20 22.45 14.13
C GLU A 131 -3.29 21.49 14.62
N ALA A 132 -4.22 21.09 13.72
CA ALA A 132 -5.23 20.08 14.02
C ALA A 132 -4.59 18.71 14.31
N ALA A 133 -3.61 18.31 13.51
CA ALA A 133 -2.87 17.06 13.73
C ALA A 133 -2.13 17.08 15.08
N LEU A 134 -1.45 18.17 15.41
CA LEU A 134 -0.74 18.28 16.71
C LEU A 134 -1.71 18.17 17.89
N GLU A 135 -2.89 18.79 17.79
CA GLU A 135 -3.90 18.68 18.86
C GLU A 135 -4.45 17.25 18.96
N LEU A 136 -4.64 16.54 17.83
CA LEU A 136 -5.00 15.12 17.81
C LEU A 136 -3.92 14.25 18.48
N ILE A 137 -2.64 14.49 18.20
CA ILE A 137 -1.51 13.79 18.83
C ILE A 137 -1.53 14.00 20.36
N ARG A 138 -1.75 15.24 20.82
CA ARG A 138 -1.87 15.55 22.26
C ARG A 138 -3.05 14.84 22.94
N ARG A 139 -4.05 14.46 22.16
CA ARG A 139 -5.22 13.70 22.62
C ARG A 139 -5.02 12.17 22.56
N GLY A 140 -3.84 11.72 22.14
CA GLY A 140 -3.44 10.31 22.12
C GLY A 140 -3.60 9.61 20.77
N HIS A 141 -3.81 10.35 19.69
CA HIS A 141 -3.82 9.83 18.33
C HIS A 141 -2.42 9.80 17.74
N ARG A 142 -2.24 9.13 16.59
CA ARG A 142 -0.93 8.87 16.01
C ARG A 142 -0.75 9.60 14.68
N LEU A 143 0.36 10.32 14.53
CA LEU A 143 0.76 10.92 13.26
C LEU A 143 1.27 9.85 12.30
N VAL A 144 0.81 9.90 11.06
CA VAL A 144 1.41 9.14 9.96
C VAL A 144 2.31 10.06 9.14
N THR A 145 1.78 11.18 8.68
CA THR A 145 2.54 12.17 7.92
C THR A 145 1.91 13.56 8.02
N ASP A 146 2.73 14.61 7.89
CA ASP A 146 2.31 16.00 7.72
C ASP A 146 2.78 16.52 6.36
N ASP A 147 2.04 17.46 5.79
CA ASP A 147 2.25 18.16 4.52
C ASP A 147 2.15 17.27 3.26
N VAL A 148 2.78 16.10 3.23
CA VAL A 148 2.83 15.23 2.06
C VAL A 148 2.40 13.80 2.42
N VAL A 149 1.33 13.31 1.77
CA VAL A 149 0.84 11.94 1.90
C VAL A 149 1.11 11.18 0.61
N GLU A 150 1.90 10.12 0.68
CA GLU A 150 2.02 9.14 -0.40
C GLU A 150 0.86 8.15 -0.29
N ILE A 151 -0.02 8.14 -1.27
CA ILE A 151 -1.20 7.27 -1.31
C ILE A 151 -0.94 6.15 -2.31
N ARG A 152 -1.00 4.89 -1.84
CA ARG A 152 -0.86 3.68 -2.65
C ARG A 152 -2.19 2.94 -2.73
N LYS A 153 -2.57 2.52 -3.94
CA LYS A 153 -3.75 1.68 -4.15
C LYS A 153 -3.38 0.21 -3.97
N ILE A 154 -3.70 -0.35 -2.80
CA ILE A 154 -3.43 -1.76 -2.51
C ILE A 154 -4.42 -2.69 -3.24
N ASN A 155 -5.70 -2.30 -3.29
CA ASN A 155 -6.75 -2.99 -4.02
C ASN A 155 -7.91 -2.03 -4.36
N GLU A 156 -9.01 -2.54 -4.91
CA GLU A 156 -10.15 -1.73 -5.35
C GLU A 156 -10.87 -0.99 -4.22
N HIS A 157 -10.61 -1.34 -2.95
CA HIS A 157 -11.28 -0.75 -1.79
C HIS A 157 -10.31 -0.19 -0.76
N THR A 158 -8.98 -0.37 -0.95
CA THR A 158 -7.99 -0.02 0.07
C THR A 158 -6.96 0.93 -0.49
N LEU A 159 -6.93 2.12 0.10
CA LEU A 159 -5.88 3.11 -0.08
C LEU A 159 -5.01 3.17 1.16
N MET A 160 -3.71 3.00 1.00
CA MET A 160 -2.73 3.08 2.08
C MET A 160 -1.97 4.39 1.99
N GLY A 161 -1.99 5.17 3.06
CA GLY A 161 -1.21 6.40 3.17
C GLY A 161 0.08 6.17 3.95
N THR A 162 1.18 6.74 3.46
CA THR A 162 2.51 6.69 4.07
C THR A 162 3.19 8.04 4.02
N SER A 163 4.22 8.23 4.83
CA SER A 163 5.11 9.39 4.79
C SER A 163 6.31 9.13 3.88
N PRO A 164 6.76 10.12 3.09
CA PRO A 164 8.10 10.08 2.52
C PRO A 164 9.15 9.90 3.62
N GLU A 165 10.24 9.17 3.34
CA GLU A 165 11.27 8.89 4.37
C GLU A 165 11.88 10.14 5.00
N ILE A 166 12.07 11.18 4.19
CA ILE A 166 12.72 12.44 4.61
C ILE A 166 11.86 13.24 5.60
N THR A 167 10.53 13.21 5.46
CA THR A 167 9.59 13.99 6.28
C THR A 167 8.93 13.16 7.38
N ARG A 168 9.33 11.90 7.52
CA ARG A 168 8.75 10.97 8.48
C ARG A 168 8.87 11.49 9.91
N HIS A 169 7.74 11.53 10.62
CA HIS A 169 7.60 11.98 12.01
C HIS A 169 7.75 13.48 12.26
N PHE A 170 7.95 14.28 11.21
CA PHE A 170 8.05 15.72 11.34
C PHE A 170 6.69 16.40 11.11
N ILE A 171 6.45 17.49 11.85
CA ILE A 171 5.35 18.43 11.62
C ILE A 171 5.94 19.81 11.43
N GLU A 172 5.48 20.54 10.42
CA GLU A 172 5.80 21.95 10.24
C GLU A 172 4.71 22.85 10.85
N LEU A 173 5.12 23.66 11.83
CA LEU A 173 4.24 24.65 12.44
C LEU A 173 4.72 26.06 12.10
N ARG A 174 3.86 26.86 11.47
CA ARG A 174 4.17 28.23 11.10
C ARG A 174 4.52 29.06 12.32
N GLY A 175 5.66 29.77 12.25
CA GLY A 175 6.17 30.61 13.36
C GLY A 175 6.91 29.85 14.47
N ILE A 176 6.92 28.52 14.44
CA ILE A 176 7.66 27.68 15.38
C ILE A 176 8.77 26.92 14.65
N GLY A 177 8.47 26.38 13.46
CA GLY A 177 9.40 25.58 12.66
C GLY A 177 9.03 24.11 12.61
N ILE A 178 10.03 23.25 12.30
CA ILE A 178 9.86 21.81 12.17
C ILE A 178 10.02 21.14 13.53
N ILE A 179 9.08 20.30 13.90
CA ILE A 179 9.02 19.56 15.15
C ILE A 179 9.11 18.06 14.86
N ASP A 180 10.02 17.34 15.55
CA ASP A 180 10.06 15.89 15.58
C ASP A 180 9.08 15.37 16.63
N VAL A 181 7.95 14.86 16.15
CA VAL A 181 6.86 14.34 16.98
C VAL A 181 7.29 13.11 17.78
N LYS A 182 8.06 12.22 17.16
CA LYS A 182 8.56 11.01 17.81
C LYS A 182 9.48 11.32 18.99
N THR A 183 10.32 12.32 18.84
CA THR A 183 11.25 12.74 19.92
C THR A 183 10.50 13.46 21.03
N LEU A 184 9.48 14.27 20.73
CA LEU A 184 8.77 15.07 21.74
C LEU A 184 7.66 14.32 22.47
N TYR A 185 6.91 13.46 21.76
CA TYR A 185 5.70 12.81 22.29
C TYR A 185 5.84 11.29 22.47
N GLY A 186 6.93 10.68 21.98
CA GLY A 186 7.17 9.25 22.09
C GLY A 186 6.85 8.47 20.81
N VAL A 187 7.37 7.25 20.76
CA VAL A 187 7.21 6.35 19.59
C VAL A 187 5.75 5.91 19.37
N GLU A 188 4.95 5.89 20.41
CA GLU A 188 3.53 5.56 20.38
C GLU A 188 2.66 6.60 19.67
N CYS A 189 3.17 7.84 19.51
CA CYS A 189 2.47 8.95 18.85
C CYS A 189 2.67 8.99 17.33
N VAL A 190 3.43 8.05 16.77
CA VAL A 190 3.71 7.98 15.34
C VAL A 190 3.37 6.60 14.77
N LYS A 191 3.04 6.55 13.48
CA LYS A 191 2.75 5.33 12.74
C LYS A 191 3.34 5.43 11.34
N GLU A 192 3.86 4.35 10.78
CA GLU A 192 4.53 4.39 9.48
C GLU A 192 3.54 4.42 8.30
N LYS A 193 2.44 3.69 8.41
CA LYS A 193 1.41 3.60 7.38
C LYS A 193 0.02 3.40 8.00
N GLN A 194 -1.00 3.91 7.32
CA GLN A 194 -2.40 3.79 7.73
C GLN A 194 -3.30 3.73 6.49
N GLN A 195 -4.31 2.87 6.52
CA GLN A 195 -5.40 2.91 5.55
C GLN A 195 -6.12 4.26 5.66
N ILE A 196 -6.55 4.82 4.53
CA ILE A 196 -7.33 6.07 4.50
C ILE A 196 -8.81 5.70 4.50
N ASP A 197 -9.49 6.00 5.60
CA ASP A 197 -10.89 5.63 5.82
C ASP A 197 -11.81 6.83 5.67
N LEU A 198 -11.32 8.04 6.00
CA LEU A 198 -12.04 9.29 5.94
C LEU A 198 -11.15 10.41 5.41
N VAL A 199 -11.72 11.26 4.56
CA VAL A 199 -11.12 12.53 4.16
C VAL A 199 -11.88 13.68 4.81
N ILE A 200 -11.17 14.58 5.47
CA ILE A 200 -11.72 15.82 6.00
C ILE A 200 -11.14 16.99 5.20
N LYS A 201 -11.98 17.67 4.48
CA LYS A 201 -11.61 18.84 3.70
C LYS A 201 -11.90 20.12 4.50
N LEU A 202 -10.85 20.81 4.90
CA LEU A 202 -10.95 22.06 5.61
C LEU A 202 -11.18 23.21 4.60
N GLU A 203 -12.21 24.01 4.80
CA GLU A 203 -12.56 25.15 3.95
C GLU A 203 -12.72 26.43 4.77
N ASP A 204 -12.36 27.57 4.17
CA ASP A 204 -12.59 28.85 4.81
C ASP A 204 -14.10 29.14 4.94
N TRP A 205 -14.49 29.65 6.09
CA TRP A 205 -15.88 30.01 6.35
C TRP A 205 -16.35 31.15 5.44
N LYS A 206 -17.40 30.92 4.65
CA LYS A 206 -18.08 31.92 3.82
C LYS A 206 -19.45 32.21 4.40
N LYS A 207 -19.76 33.47 4.66
CA LYS A 207 -21.05 33.90 5.26
C LYS A 207 -22.28 33.55 4.38
N GLU A 208 -22.08 33.50 3.07
CA GLU A 208 -23.13 33.32 2.06
C GLU A 208 -23.26 31.88 1.57
N ALA A 209 -22.41 30.97 2.04
CA ALA A 209 -22.49 29.56 1.66
C ALA A 209 -23.56 28.85 2.51
N ASP A 210 -24.39 28.07 1.84
CA ASP A 210 -25.34 27.16 2.49
C ASP A 210 -24.58 25.90 2.88
N TYR A 211 -24.30 25.74 4.16
CA TYR A 211 -23.61 24.57 4.68
C TYR A 211 -24.63 23.53 5.13
N ASP A 212 -24.46 22.29 4.69
CA ASP A 212 -25.24 21.19 5.23
C ASP A 212 -25.04 21.10 6.76
N ARG A 213 -26.11 21.43 7.51
CA ARG A 213 -26.09 21.43 8.97
C ARG A 213 -26.35 20.06 9.57
N LEU A 214 -26.85 19.14 8.76
CA LEU A 214 -27.29 17.83 9.21
C LEU A 214 -26.31 16.71 8.78
N GLY A 215 -25.35 17.00 7.90
CA GLY A 215 -24.39 16.01 7.39
C GLY A 215 -25.07 14.89 6.59
N LEU A 216 -26.16 15.21 5.89
CA LEU A 216 -26.97 14.23 5.15
C LEU A 216 -26.45 13.96 3.73
N GLU A 217 -25.62 14.85 3.20
CA GLU A 217 -25.02 14.68 1.89
C GLU A 217 -23.68 13.92 2.03
N GLU A 218 -23.64 12.71 1.46
CA GLU A 218 -22.41 11.93 1.37
C GLU A 218 -21.53 12.49 0.24
N GLU A 219 -20.44 13.13 0.60
CA GLU A 219 -19.39 13.52 -0.33
C GLU A 219 -18.32 12.44 -0.40
N TYR A 220 -17.67 12.33 -1.55
CA TYR A 220 -16.57 11.39 -1.76
C TYR A 220 -15.36 12.09 -2.38
N ALA A 221 -14.18 11.82 -1.84
CA ALA A 221 -12.91 12.13 -2.48
C ALA A 221 -12.46 10.93 -3.30
N GLU A 222 -11.90 11.16 -4.49
CA GLU A 222 -11.43 10.09 -5.37
C GLU A 222 -9.90 10.14 -5.49
N TYR A 223 -9.25 9.00 -5.19
CA TYR A 223 -7.82 8.80 -5.34
C TYR A 223 -7.56 7.48 -6.06
N LEU A 224 -6.82 7.51 -7.18
CA LEU A 224 -6.48 6.32 -7.97
C LEU A 224 -7.70 5.46 -8.37
N GLY A 225 -8.87 6.11 -8.57
CA GLY A 225 -10.13 5.44 -8.91
C GLY A 225 -10.87 4.80 -7.72
N ASN A 226 -10.36 4.94 -6.50
CA ASN A 226 -11.07 4.55 -5.27
C ASN A 226 -11.76 5.76 -4.66
N LYS A 227 -13.00 5.56 -4.18
CA LYS A 227 -13.79 6.58 -3.49
C LYS A 227 -13.64 6.41 -1.99
N VAL A 228 -13.34 7.50 -1.29
CA VAL A 228 -13.28 7.59 0.18
C VAL A 228 -14.30 8.60 0.65
N VAL A 229 -15.02 8.31 1.72
CA VAL A 229 -15.97 9.25 2.34
C VAL A 229 -15.25 10.56 2.66
N CYS A 230 -15.87 11.67 2.30
CA CYS A 230 -15.31 13.00 2.49
C CYS A 230 -16.30 13.90 3.25
N HIS A 231 -15.80 14.66 4.21
CA HIS A 231 -16.57 15.71 4.88
C HIS A 231 -15.91 17.06 4.70
N SER A 232 -16.66 18.02 4.13
CA SER A 232 -16.22 19.39 4.01
C SER A 232 -16.54 20.17 5.30
N LEU A 233 -15.50 20.64 6.00
CA LEU A 233 -15.63 21.34 7.27
C LEU A 233 -15.26 22.83 7.11
N PRO A 234 -16.23 23.75 7.22
CA PRO A 234 -15.97 25.18 7.23
C PRO A 234 -15.34 25.60 8.56
N ILE A 235 -14.17 26.22 8.50
CA ILE A 235 -13.40 26.64 9.65
C ILE A 235 -13.73 28.07 10.05
N ARG A 236 -13.99 28.26 11.35
CA ARG A 236 -13.99 29.58 11.99
C ARG A 236 -12.88 29.66 13.03
N PRO A 237 -12.24 30.82 13.20
CA PRO A 237 -11.33 31.03 14.30
C PRO A 237 -11.97 30.65 15.65
N GLY A 238 -11.24 29.90 16.47
CA GLY A 238 -11.70 29.47 17.80
C GLY A 238 -12.44 28.13 17.87
N ARG A 239 -12.66 27.41 16.74
CA ARG A 239 -13.14 26.02 16.76
C ARG A 239 -12.01 25.04 17.02
N ASN A 240 -12.25 24.06 17.89
CA ASN A 240 -11.32 22.95 18.10
C ASN A 240 -11.53 21.90 17.00
N LEU A 241 -10.63 21.90 16.01
CA LEU A 241 -10.69 20.99 14.87
C LEU A 241 -10.53 19.52 15.26
N ALA A 242 -9.69 19.22 16.25
CA ALA A 242 -9.47 17.86 16.71
C ALA A 242 -10.77 17.23 17.25
N VAL A 243 -11.54 17.96 18.01
CA VAL A 243 -12.85 17.49 18.51
C VAL A 243 -13.81 17.22 17.36
N ILE A 244 -13.82 18.08 16.34
CA ILE A 244 -14.71 17.88 15.18
C ILE A 244 -14.30 16.64 14.40
N VAL A 245 -13.01 16.41 14.20
CA VAL A 245 -12.46 15.21 13.54
C VAL A 245 -12.88 13.94 14.30
N GLU A 246 -12.69 13.91 15.61
CA GLU A 246 -13.11 12.77 16.46
C GLU A 246 -14.61 12.50 16.34
N LEU A 247 -15.44 13.53 16.39
CA LEU A 247 -16.90 13.40 16.29
C LEU A 247 -17.36 12.95 14.90
N SER A 248 -16.70 13.42 13.82
CA SER A 248 -16.99 13.00 12.45
C SER A 248 -16.78 11.50 12.27
N LEU A 249 -15.71 10.93 12.86
CA LEU A 249 -15.47 9.48 12.83
C LEU A 249 -16.54 8.69 13.58
N ILE A 250 -16.93 9.13 14.77
CA ILE A 250 -17.98 8.46 15.57
C ILE A 250 -19.28 8.43 14.79
N HIS A 251 -19.61 9.51 14.09
CA HIS A 251 -20.85 9.61 13.29
C HIS A 251 -20.85 8.66 12.10
N ILE A 252 -19.72 8.44 11.46
CA ILE A 252 -19.56 7.50 10.31
C ILE A 252 -19.56 6.05 10.81
N SER A 253 -18.95 5.76 11.95
CA SER A 253 -18.85 4.41 12.50
C SER A 253 -20.17 3.91 13.11
N GLU A 254 -21.15 4.80 13.37
CA GLU A 254 -22.48 4.46 13.91
C GLU A 254 -23.65 4.76 12.93
N PRO A 255 -23.68 4.24 11.70
CA PRO A 255 -24.76 4.56 10.75
C PRO A 255 -26.12 3.96 11.12
N THR A 256 -26.22 3.17 12.20
CA THR A 256 -27.34 2.25 12.42
C THR A 256 -28.42 2.76 13.39
N ARG A 257 -28.25 3.89 14.06
CA ARG A 257 -29.24 4.35 15.05
C ARG A 257 -30.29 5.34 14.54
N HIS A 258 -30.07 6.02 13.42
CA HIS A 258 -31.03 6.99 12.89
C HIS A 258 -32.07 6.42 11.91
N ALA A 259 -31.88 5.21 11.38
CA ALA A 259 -32.85 4.55 10.49
C ALA A 259 -34.05 3.90 11.23
N GLN A 260 -34.14 4.00 12.55
CA GLN A 260 -35.25 3.41 13.33
C GLN A 260 -36.23 4.43 13.95
N ILE A 261 -36.12 5.70 13.59
CA ILE A 261 -37.08 6.73 14.03
C ILE A 261 -37.71 7.41 12.83
N SER A 262 -38.40 6.62 12.00
CA SER A 262 -39.41 7.12 11.04
C SER A 262 -40.51 6.09 10.88
#